data_3ca89e664ae856c1702f55a0438a3f85
#
_entry.id   3ca89e664ae856c1702f55a0438a3f85
#
_cell.length_a   1.000
_cell.length_b   1.000
_cell.length_c   1.000
_cell.angle_alpha   90.00
_cell.angle_beta   90.00
_cell.angle_gamma   90.00
#
_symmetry.space_group_name_H-M   'P 1'
#
loop_
_entity.id
_entity.type
_entity.pdbx_description
1 polymer ?
#
loop_
_entity_poly.entity_id
_entity_poly.type
_entity_poly.pdbx_seq_one_letter_code
_entity_poly.pdbx_strand_id
1 'polypeptide(L)'
;MLTDIQNWLLEVPLTSSWGFEIPFPFLFDGEDGGVSALNLRFHGESRKTVATALLDLYQDSCITLRHDRGNVSQLLDDLNCSVLDLPRSNSYTLTDVGFALWEMRCEPMWELFVVSRESEPKQIIESRSLESGFAFLAASFPKLDALELRKATEVVELCPWMPIKWRSFPKGFRLCLDLNQCERNKEESGYSPHIVAEACWIKYSATLR
;
A
#
# COMPACT_ATOMS: atom_id res chain seq x y z
N MET A 1 12.49 10.68 -17.85
CA MET A 1 11.09 10.93 -17.43
C MET A 1 10.46 9.58 -17.22
N LEU A 2 9.85 9.31 -16.06
CA LEU A 2 9.21 8.00 -15.80
C LEU A 2 8.01 7.80 -16.72
N THR A 3 7.83 6.56 -17.17
CA THR A 3 6.62 6.11 -17.86
C THR A 3 5.47 5.89 -16.86
N ASP A 4 4.23 5.77 -17.35
CA ASP A 4 3.08 5.51 -16.48
C ASP A 4 3.23 4.17 -15.73
N ILE A 5 3.77 3.13 -16.41
CA ILE A 5 4.04 1.83 -15.77
C ILE A 5 5.14 1.91 -14.69
N GLN A 6 6.18 2.71 -14.89
CA GLN A 6 7.20 2.95 -13.87
C GLN A 6 6.63 3.69 -12.65
N ASN A 7 5.81 4.72 -12.88
CA ASN A 7 5.10 5.41 -11.80
C ASN A 7 4.22 4.46 -11.00
N TRP A 8 3.45 3.60 -11.68
CA TRP A 8 2.62 2.59 -11.04
C TRP A 8 3.44 1.61 -10.20
N LEU A 9 4.57 1.10 -10.73
CA LEU A 9 5.45 0.20 -9.99
C LEU A 9 6.06 0.84 -8.74
N LEU A 10 6.29 2.15 -8.73
CA LEU A 10 6.73 2.86 -7.53
C LEU A 10 5.59 3.06 -6.53
N GLU A 11 4.34 3.15 -6.98
CA GLU A 11 3.17 3.37 -6.12
C GLU A 11 2.67 2.08 -5.45
N VAL A 12 2.70 0.94 -6.17
CA VAL A 12 2.16 -0.33 -5.70
C VAL A 12 2.67 -0.75 -4.31
N PRO A 13 3.98 -0.67 -3.97
CA PRO A 13 4.46 -1.00 -2.63
C PRO A 13 3.90 -0.14 -1.51
N LEU A 14 3.37 1.03 -1.84
CA LEU A 14 2.85 2.00 -0.86
C LEU A 14 1.34 1.91 -0.70
N THR A 15 0.66 1.40 -1.72
CA THR A 15 -0.82 1.32 -1.77
C THR A 15 -1.34 -0.10 -1.61
N SER A 16 -0.48 -1.10 -1.67
CA SER A 16 -0.90 -2.49 -1.53
C SER A 16 -1.02 -2.91 -0.06
N SER A 17 -2.01 -3.75 0.23
CA SER A 17 -2.17 -4.39 1.54
C SER A 17 -1.06 -5.41 1.88
N TRP A 18 -0.20 -5.73 0.92
CA TRP A 18 0.89 -6.70 1.06
C TRP A 18 2.14 -6.13 1.73
N GLY A 19 2.14 -4.83 2.03
CA GLY A 19 3.30 -4.16 2.57
C GLY A 19 4.28 -3.71 1.47
N PHE A 20 5.51 -3.41 1.86
CA PHE A 20 6.48 -2.77 0.99
C PHE A 20 7.24 -3.72 0.05
N GLU A 21 7.06 -5.02 0.20
CA GLU A 21 7.66 -6.05 -0.63
C GLU A 21 6.60 -6.66 -1.55
N ILE A 22 6.74 -6.45 -2.86
CA ILE A 22 5.76 -6.89 -3.85
C ILE A 22 6.27 -8.13 -4.56
N PRO A 23 5.65 -9.30 -4.34
CA PRO A 23 5.98 -10.52 -5.06
C PRO A 23 5.64 -10.41 -6.56
N PHE A 24 6.54 -10.89 -7.42
CA PHE A 24 6.34 -10.81 -8.87
C PHE A 24 5.09 -11.52 -9.40
N PRO A 25 4.67 -12.67 -8.87
CA PRO A 25 3.43 -13.29 -9.34
C PRO A 25 2.24 -12.34 -9.31
N PHE A 26 2.23 -11.40 -8.37
CA PHE A 26 1.18 -10.40 -8.27
C PHE A 26 1.18 -9.35 -9.39
N LEU A 27 2.29 -9.20 -10.11
CA LEU A 27 2.39 -8.27 -11.23
C LEU A 27 2.07 -8.95 -12.57
N PHE A 28 2.28 -10.27 -12.67
CA PHE A 28 2.41 -10.93 -13.95
C PHE A 28 1.32 -11.94 -14.31
N ASP A 29 0.61 -12.57 -13.36
CA ASP A 29 -0.28 -13.67 -13.70
C ASP A 29 -1.71 -13.53 -13.22
N GLY A 30 -2.65 -13.85 -14.14
CA GLY A 30 -4.07 -13.65 -14.02
C GLY A 30 -4.89 -14.80 -13.45
N GLU A 31 -4.32 -15.96 -13.17
CA GLU A 31 -5.13 -17.12 -12.78
C GLU A 31 -5.49 -17.21 -11.30
N ASP A 32 -4.74 -16.59 -10.40
CA ASP A 32 -4.96 -16.65 -8.95
C ASP A 32 -5.66 -15.43 -8.34
N GLY A 33 -6.31 -14.62 -9.12
CA GLY A 33 -7.34 -13.68 -8.63
C GLY A 33 -6.88 -12.50 -7.76
N GLY A 34 -5.57 -12.21 -7.68
CA GLY A 34 -5.11 -11.13 -6.81
C GLY A 34 -4.70 -9.87 -7.56
N VAL A 35 -3.45 -9.72 -7.80
CA VAL A 35 -2.80 -8.46 -8.18
C VAL A 35 -2.43 -8.38 -9.65
N SER A 36 -2.39 -9.49 -10.36
CA SER A 36 -2.42 -9.47 -11.83
C SER A 36 -3.71 -8.83 -12.34
N ALA A 37 -4.80 -8.95 -11.58
CA ALA A 37 -6.00 -8.15 -11.78
C ALA A 37 -5.72 -6.64 -11.68
N LEU A 38 -4.73 -6.18 -10.91
CA LEU A 38 -4.32 -4.78 -10.85
C LEU A 38 -3.66 -4.33 -12.15
N ASN A 39 -2.69 -5.08 -12.68
CA ASN A 39 -2.08 -4.74 -13.96
C ASN A 39 -3.10 -4.75 -15.10
N LEU A 40 -3.88 -5.83 -15.24
CA LEU A 40 -4.93 -5.93 -16.26
C LEU A 40 -6.02 -4.88 -16.10
N ARG A 41 -6.41 -4.57 -14.86
CA ARG A 41 -7.47 -3.62 -14.57
C ARG A 41 -7.06 -2.17 -14.80
N PHE A 42 -5.80 -1.81 -14.48
CA PHE A 42 -5.37 -0.42 -14.50
C PHE A 42 -4.51 -0.06 -15.71
N HIS A 43 -3.71 -0.98 -16.23
CA HIS A 43 -2.77 -0.69 -17.31
C HIS A 43 -2.90 -1.61 -18.51
N GLY A 44 -3.27 -2.88 -18.33
CA GLY A 44 -3.34 -3.87 -19.40
C GLY A 44 -1.98 -4.09 -20.09
N GLU A 45 -0.89 -3.81 -19.39
CA GLU A 45 0.45 -3.86 -19.95
C GLU A 45 0.95 -5.29 -20.12
N SER A 46 1.73 -5.51 -21.18
CA SER A 46 2.33 -6.80 -21.43
C SER A 46 3.37 -7.13 -20.36
N ARG A 47 3.57 -8.44 -20.09
CA ARG A 47 4.61 -8.93 -19.20
C ARG A 47 5.99 -8.34 -19.52
N LYS A 48 6.31 -8.27 -20.82
CA LYS A 48 7.56 -7.69 -21.30
C LYS A 48 7.69 -6.21 -20.92
N THR A 49 6.61 -5.42 -21.06
CA THR A 49 6.61 -4.00 -20.70
C THR A 49 6.88 -3.81 -19.21
N VAL A 50 6.21 -4.59 -18.37
CA VAL A 50 6.39 -4.55 -16.89
C VAL A 50 7.80 -4.98 -16.51
N ALA A 51 8.32 -6.07 -17.10
CA ALA A 51 9.67 -6.55 -16.84
C ALA A 51 10.74 -5.52 -17.25
N THR A 52 10.57 -4.85 -18.41
CA THR A 52 11.47 -3.78 -18.85
C THR A 52 11.42 -2.60 -17.87
N ALA A 53 10.23 -2.18 -17.46
CA ALA A 53 10.09 -1.08 -16.50
C ALA A 53 10.72 -1.39 -15.12
N LEU A 54 10.60 -2.63 -14.64
CA LEU A 54 11.29 -3.08 -13.42
C LEU A 54 12.81 -3.03 -13.58
N LEU A 55 13.33 -3.48 -14.74
CA LEU A 55 14.74 -3.44 -15.03
C LEU A 55 15.28 -2.00 -15.02
N ASP A 56 14.60 -1.09 -15.70
CA ASP A 56 14.98 0.32 -15.74
C ASP A 56 15.00 0.92 -14.32
N LEU A 57 13.96 0.69 -13.53
CA LEU A 57 13.90 1.15 -12.13
C LEU A 57 15.01 0.54 -11.25
N TYR A 58 15.38 -0.71 -11.50
CA TYR A 58 16.49 -1.35 -10.80
C TYR A 58 17.83 -0.73 -11.19
N GLN A 59 18.09 -0.51 -12.50
CA GLN A 59 19.31 0.13 -13.00
C GLN A 59 19.45 1.56 -12.47
N ASP A 60 18.33 2.27 -12.35
CA ASP A 60 18.25 3.63 -11.77
C ASP A 60 18.31 3.62 -10.24
N SER A 61 18.52 2.45 -9.62
CA SER A 61 18.57 2.27 -8.16
C SER A 61 17.27 2.71 -7.43
N CYS A 62 16.14 2.77 -8.12
CA CYS A 62 14.86 3.12 -7.53
C CYS A 62 14.22 1.97 -6.76
N ILE A 63 14.55 0.73 -7.16
CA ILE A 63 14.07 -0.50 -6.51
C ILE A 63 15.23 -1.45 -6.23
N THR A 64 15.03 -2.36 -5.27
CA THR A 64 15.84 -3.56 -5.11
C THR A 64 15.03 -4.77 -5.51
N LEU A 65 15.71 -5.74 -6.12
CA LEU A 65 15.12 -7.02 -6.51
C LEU A 65 15.58 -8.11 -5.56
N ARG A 66 14.66 -8.93 -5.09
CA ARG A 66 14.95 -10.16 -4.37
C ARG A 66 14.68 -11.33 -5.31
N HIS A 67 15.65 -12.20 -5.43
CA HIS A 67 15.56 -13.41 -6.24
C HIS A 67 16.19 -14.58 -5.49
N ASP A 68 15.49 -15.69 -5.38
CA ASP A 68 15.95 -16.87 -4.62
C ASP A 68 17.23 -17.49 -5.16
N ARG A 69 17.51 -17.33 -6.45
CA ARG A 69 18.71 -17.87 -7.12
C ARG A 69 19.87 -16.89 -7.16
N GLY A 70 19.75 -15.73 -6.54
CA GLY A 70 20.84 -14.76 -6.32
C GLY A 70 21.36 -14.04 -7.57
N ASN A 71 20.79 -14.25 -8.76
CA ASN A 71 21.25 -13.62 -10.00
C ASN A 71 20.13 -12.82 -10.67
N VAL A 72 20.29 -11.49 -10.65
CA VAL A 72 19.31 -10.55 -11.25
C VAL A 72 19.18 -10.76 -12.77
N SER A 73 20.26 -11.10 -13.48
CA SER A 73 20.19 -11.38 -14.92
C SER A 73 19.29 -12.58 -15.21
N GLN A 74 19.39 -13.63 -14.42
CA GLN A 74 18.52 -14.79 -14.55
C GLN A 74 17.04 -14.44 -14.28
N LEU A 75 16.79 -13.62 -13.27
CA LEU A 75 15.43 -13.13 -13.01
C LEU A 75 14.85 -12.39 -14.21
N LEU A 76 15.64 -11.54 -14.86
CA LEU A 76 15.19 -10.79 -16.03
C LEU A 76 14.91 -11.69 -17.23
N ASP A 77 15.75 -12.72 -17.41
CA ASP A 77 15.50 -13.75 -18.42
C ASP A 77 14.21 -14.52 -18.11
N ASP A 78 14.01 -14.91 -16.87
CA ASP A 78 12.79 -15.59 -16.39
C ASP A 78 11.54 -14.70 -16.55
N LEU A 79 11.65 -13.40 -16.30
CA LEU A 79 10.57 -12.44 -16.53
C LEU A 79 10.23 -12.25 -18.01
N ASN A 80 11.23 -12.31 -18.89
CA ASN A 80 11.04 -12.21 -20.33
C ASN A 80 10.57 -13.52 -20.98
N CYS A 81 10.95 -14.66 -20.43
CA CYS A 81 10.46 -15.97 -20.84
C CYS A 81 9.13 -16.22 -20.15
N SER A 82 8.12 -16.69 -20.86
CA SER A 82 6.76 -17.02 -20.38
C SER A 82 6.74 -18.14 -19.30
N VAL A 83 7.63 -18.08 -18.31
CA VAL A 83 7.68 -19.01 -17.20
C VAL A 83 6.49 -18.68 -16.28
N LEU A 84 5.52 -19.58 -16.28
CA LEU A 84 4.25 -19.43 -15.56
C LEU A 84 4.43 -19.48 -14.02
N ASP A 85 5.52 -20.05 -13.55
CA ASP A 85 5.77 -20.26 -12.12
C ASP A 85 6.92 -19.39 -11.60
N LEU A 86 6.69 -18.08 -11.49
CA LEU A 86 7.60 -17.24 -10.72
C LEU A 86 7.44 -17.56 -9.22
N PRO A 87 8.52 -17.95 -8.52
CA PRO A 87 8.44 -18.18 -7.07
C PRO A 87 7.90 -16.93 -6.35
N ARG A 88 6.97 -17.12 -5.40
CA ARG A 88 6.44 -16.03 -4.56
C ARG A 88 7.51 -15.31 -3.77
N SER A 89 8.64 -15.95 -3.58
CA SER A 89 9.85 -15.40 -2.95
C SER A 89 10.60 -14.37 -3.82
N ASN A 90 10.32 -14.33 -5.11
CA ASN A 90 10.84 -13.29 -5.99
C ASN A 90 9.98 -12.04 -5.87
N SER A 91 10.61 -10.93 -5.51
CA SER A 91 9.91 -9.69 -5.17
C SER A 91 10.74 -8.45 -5.47
N TYR A 92 10.11 -7.30 -5.38
CA TYR A 92 10.83 -6.02 -5.35
C TYR A 92 10.34 -5.15 -4.19
N THR A 93 11.19 -4.20 -3.82
CA THR A 93 10.88 -3.16 -2.84
C THR A 93 11.51 -1.84 -3.25
N LEU A 94 10.92 -0.71 -2.82
CA LEU A 94 11.50 0.60 -3.06
C LEU A 94 12.79 0.79 -2.28
N THR A 95 13.72 1.53 -2.88
CA THR A 95 14.84 2.16 -2.20
C THR A 95 14.45 3.56 -1.72
N ASP A 96 15.32 4.21 -0.97
CA ASP A 96 15.14 5.62 -0.60
C ASP A 96 15.07 6.53 -1.83
N VAL A 97 15.81 6.21 -2.91
CA VAL A 97 15.77 6.93 -4.19
C VAL A 97 14.41 6.77 -4.86
N GLY A 98 13.91 5.54 -4.96
CA GLY A 98 12.61 5.26 -5.56
C GLY A 98 11.47 5.92 -4.79
N PHE A 99 11.55 5.90 -3.45
CA PHE A 99 10.58 6.58 -2.61
C PHE A 99 10.60 8.11 -2.82
N ALA A 100 11.78 8.75 -2.82
CA ALA A 100 11.89 10.18 -3.04
C ALA A 100 11.36 10.60 -4.43
N LEU A 101 11.63 9.77 -5.44
CA LEU A 101 11.13 9.99 -6.80
C LEU A 101 9.61 9.88 -6.88
N TRP A 102 9.04 8.85 -6.22
CA TRP A 102 7.59 8.69 -6.11
C TRP A 102 6.95 9.88 -5.37
N GLU A 103 7.48 10.27 -4.19
CA GLU A 103 6.96 11.39 -3.39
C GLU A 103 6.94 12.71 -4.19
N MET A 104 8.01 12.97 -4.94
CA MET A 104 8.10 14.16 -5.81
C MET A 104 7.04 14.13 -6.92
N ARG A 105 6.67 12.96 -7.44
CA ARG A 105 5.75 12.83 -8.57
C ARG A 105 4.29 12.78 -8.14
N CYS A 106 4.01 12.07 -7.06
CA CYS A 106 2.64 11.81 -6.59
C CYS A 106 2.11 12.89 -5.64
N GLU A 107 2.97 13.77 -5.13
CA GLU A 107 2.63 14.84 -4.18
C GLU A 107 1.67 14.35 -3.08
N PRO A 108 2.10 13.37 -2.25
CA PRO A 108 1.21 12.76 -1.28
C PRO A 108 0.75 13.77 -0.23
N MET A 109 -0.53 13.76 0.05
CA MET A 109 -1.15 14.56 1.11
C MET A 109 -1.04 13.80 2.45
N TRP A 110 0.14 13.86 3.07
CA TRP A 110 0.44 13.13 4.30
C TRP A 110 -0.52 13.39 5.47
N GLU A 111 -1.22 14.53 5.44
CA GLU A 111 -2.26 14.84 6.43
C GLU A 111 -3.46 13.89 6.35
N LEU A 112 -3.70 13.32 5.17
CA LEU A 112 -4.79 12.37 4.93
C LEU A 112 -4.34 10.91 5.01
N PHE A 113 -3.02 10.69 5.10
CA PHE A 113 -2.49 9.33 5.17
C PHE A 113 -2.84 8.65 6.48
N VAL A 114 -3.38 7.46 6.40
CA VAL A 114 -3.80 6.67 7.53
C VAL A 114 -3.28 5.24 7.38
N VAL A 115 -2.66 4.73 8.42
CA VAL A 115 -2.28 3.32 8.51
C VAL A 115 -3.34 2.61 9.34
N SER A 116 -3.96 1.59 8.77
CA SER A 116 -4.95 0.75 9.44
C SER A 116 -4.40 -0.65 9.68
N ARG A 117 -4.59 -1.17 10.90
CA ARG A 117 -4.20 -2.53 11.28
C ARG A 117 -5.33 -3.16 12.08
N GLU A 118 -5.73 -4.34 11.67
CA GLU A 118 -6.66 -5.15 12.45
C GLU A 118 -5.88 -5.94 13.50
N SER A 119 -6.32 -5.85 14.74
CA SER A 119 -5.80 -6.62 15.86
C SER A 119 -6.98 -7.01 16.75
N GLU A 120 -7.71 -8.04 16.35
CA GLU A 120 -8.92 -8.47 17.07
C GLU A 120 -8.69 -8.53 18.59
N PRO A 121 -9.57 -7.97 19.41
CA PRO A 121 -10.82 -7.28 19.06
C PRO A 121 -10.67 -5.77 18.81
N LYS A 122 -9.50 -5.28 18.47
CA LYS A 122 -9.21 -3.84 18.30
C LYS A 122 -8.94 -3.50 16.85
N GLN A 123 -9.47 -2.35 16.43
CA GLN A 123 -9.04 -1.66 15.21
C GLN A 123 -8.00 -0.60 15.59
N ILE A 124 -6.81 -0.71 15.05
CA ILE A 124 -5.72 0.24 15.30
C ILE A 124 -5.55 1.13 14.08
N ILE A 125 -5.67 2.43 14.27
CA ILE A 125 -5.46 3.46 13.24
C ILE A 125 -4.31 4.35 13.66
N GLU A 126 -3.38 4.59 12.74
CA GLU A 126 -2.35 5.60 12.93
C GLU A 126 -2.48 6.69 11.88
N SER A 127 -2.41 7.94 12.29
CA SER A 127 -2.57 9.11 11.41
C SER A 127 -1.71 10.28 11.91
N ARG A 128 -1.48 11.26 11.02
CA ARG A 128 -0.76 12.47 11.37
C ARG A 128 -1.56 13.39 12.28
N SER A 129 -2.87 13.42 12.11
CA SER A 129 -3.79 14.23 12.93
C SER A 129 -4.91 13.38 13.51
N LEU A 130 -5.46 13.81 14.66
CA LEU A 130 -6.65 13.18 15.24
C LEU A 130 -7.86 13.27 14.31
N GLU A 131 -7.97 14.39 13.59
CA GLU A 131 -9.07 14.63 12.65
C GLU A 131 -9.09 13.59 11.55
N SER A 132 -7.96 13.35 10.88
CA SER A 132 -7.83 12.33 9.83
C SER A 132 -8.11 10.92 10.35
N GLY A 133 -7.61 10.60 11.56
CA GLY A 133 -7.84 9.30 12.18
C GLY A 133 -9.32 9.06 12.51
N PHE A 134 -10.00 10.04 13.11
CA PHE A 134 -11.43 9.92 13.38
C PHE A 134 -12.30 9.98 12.14
N ALA A 135 -11.92 10.76 11.11
CA ALA A 135 -12.62 10.76 9.83
C ALA A 135 -12.57 9.37 9.16
N PHE A 136 -11.40 8.72 9.22
CA PHE A 136 -11.25 7.35 8.75
C PHE A 136 -12.13 6.36 9.53
N LEU A 137 -12.13 6.42 10.87
CA LEU A 137 -12.99 5.58 11.72
C LEU A 137 -14.46 5.79 11.40
N ALA A 138 -14.92 7.04 11.26
CA ALA A 138 -16.30 7.35 10.91
C ALA A 138 -16.72 6.78 9.55
N ALA A 139 -15.81 6.84 8.55
CA ALA A 139 -16.03 6.25 7.24
C ALA A 139 -16.07 4.71 7.29
N SER A 140 -15.23 4.09 8.15
CA SER A 140 -15.16 2.64 8.32
C SER A 140 -16.32 2.07 9.13
N PHE A 141 -16.88 2.86 10.05
CA PHE A 141 -17.96 2.46 10.95
C PHE A 141 -19.16 3.44 10.87
N PRO A 142 -19.84 3.52 9.71
CA PRO A 142 -20.86 4.55 9.45
C PRO A 142 -22.12 4.43 10.35
N LYS A 143 -22.28 3.32 11.05
CA LYS A 143 -23.39 3.09 12.00
C LYS A 143 -23.11 3.62 13.40
N LEU A 144 -21.86 3.94 13.73
CA LEU A 144 -21.47 4.54 15.00
C LEU A 144 -21.50 6.06 14.88
N ASP A 145 -22.11 6.73 15.85
CA ASP A 145 -22.03 8.18 15.89
C ASP A 145 -20.64 8.66 16.35
N ALA A 146 -20.34 9.93 16.10
CA ALA A 146 -19.04 10.50 16.42
C ALA A 146 -18.72 10.49 17.92
N LEU A 147 -19.74 10.53 18.79
CA LEU A 147 -19.57 10.50 20.23
C LEU A 147 -19.27 9.07 20.71
N GLU A 148 -19.96 8.08 20.17
CA GLU A 148 -19.70 6.66 20.42
C GLU A 148 -18.28 6.28 20.00
N LEU A 149 -17.88 6.65 18.78
CA LEU A 149 -16.50 6.43 18.29
C LEU A 149 -15.46 7.03 19.24
N ARG A 150 -15.65 8.29 19.66
CA ARG A 150 -14.71 8.96 20.57
C ARG A 150 -14.64 8.30 21.94
N LYS A 151 -15.75 7.80 22.47
CA LYS A 151 -15.80 7.12 23.79
C LYS A 151 -15.15 5.75 23.75
N ALA A 152 -15.31 5.02 22.64
CA ALA A 152 -14.78 3.66 22.47
C ALA A 152 -13.32 3.64 21.97
N THR A 153 -12.73 4.81 21.68
CA THR A 153 -11.39 4.94 21.11
C THR A 153 -10.40 5.49 22.13
N GLU A 154 -9.39 4.69 22.45
CA GLU A 154 -8.20 5.15 23.16
C GLU A 154 -7.27 5.89 22.18
N VAL A 155 -6.72 7.03 22.61
CA VAL A 155 -5.81 7.84 21.80
C VAL A 155 -4.44 7.89 22.43
N VAL A 156 -3.41 7.57 21.67
CA VAL A 156 -2.00 7.65 22.07
C VAL A 156 -1.25 8.55 21.11
N GLU A 157 -0.48 9.50 21.65
CA GLU A 157 0.42 10.32 20.84
C GLU A 157 1.70 9.54 20.52
N LEU A 158 2.15 9.60 19.28
CA LEU A 158 3.38 8.98 18.78
C LEU A 158 4.41 10.07 18.46
N CYS A 159 5.58 10.04 19.10
CA CYS A 159 6.64 11.01 18.88
C CYS A 159 8.01 10.29 18.87
N PRO A 160 8.66 10.11 17.73
CA PRO A 160 8.16 10.39 16.37
C PRO A 160 7.14 9.38 15.88
N TRP A 161 6.36 9.76 14.89
CA TRP A 161 5.52 8.83 14.14
C TRP A 161 6.21 8.39 12.85
N MET A 162 6.34 7.09 12.66
CA MET A 162 6.95 6.46 11.49
C MET A 162 5.92 5.56 10.78
N PRO A 163 5.04 6.13 9.97
CA PRO A 163 3.98 5.36 9.29
C PRO A 163 4.53 4.35 8.30
N ILE A 164 5.64 4.70 7.67
CA ILE A 164 6.35 3.86 6.70
C ILE A 164 7.86 3.95 6.93
N LYS A 165 8.61 2.97 6.43
CA LYS A 165 10.05 2.82 6.68
C LYS A 165 10.88 4.07 6.33
N TRP A 166 10.48 4.80 5.28
CA TRP A 166 11.26 5.93 4.75
C TRP A 166 10.72 7.30 5.17
N ARG A 167 9.62 7.35 5.89
CA ARG A 167 9.01 8.63 6.29
C ARG A 167 8.74 8.69 7.78
N SER A 168 9.34 9.70 8.39
CA SER A 168 9.12 10.02 9.81
C SER A 168 8.54 11.42 9.95
N PHE A 169 7.62 11.57 10.87
CA PHE A 169 7.04 12.85 11.25
C PHE A 169 7.32 13.09 12.74
N PRO A 170 7.49 14.36 13.17
CA PRO A 170 7.74 14.67 14.58
C PRO A 170 6.64 14.15 15.48
N LYS A 171 5.40 14.09 14.97
CA LYS A 171 4.21 13.70 15.72
C LYS A 171 3.19 12.99 14.85
N GLY A 172 2.50 12.03 15.46
CA GLY A 172 1.30 11.37 14.96
C GLY A 172 0.45 10.85 16.10
N PHE A 173 -0.62 10.16 15.78
CA PHE A 173 -1.58 9.63 16.74
C PHE A 173 -1.94 8.19 16.39
N ARG A 174 -2.05 7.37 17.42
CA ARG A 174 -2.63 6.04 17.35
C ARG A 174 -3.98 6.06 18.03
N LEU A 175 -4.99 5.62 17.31
CA LEU A 175 -6.35 5.45 17.76
C LEU A 175 -6.62 3.95 17.85
N CYS A 176 -7.01 3.49 19.03
CA CYS A 176 -7.36 2.08 19.27
C CYS A 176 -8.85 1.99 19.58
N LEU A 177 -9.65 1.60 18.60
CA LEU A 177 -11.09 1.36 18.75
C LEU A 177 -11.29 -0.08 19.27
N ASP A 178 -11.95 -0.23 20.43
CA ASP A 178 -12.34 -1.53 20.95
C ASP A 178 -13.69 -1.95 20.35
N LEU A 179 -13.66 -2.92 19.46
CA LEU A 179 -14.84 -3.40 18.75
C LEU A 179 -15.84 -4.12 19.69
N ASN A 180 -15.40 -4.62 20.85
CA ASN A 180 -16.31 -5.21 21.83
C ASN A 180 -17.19 -4.16 22.53
N GLN A 181 -16.70 -2.91 22.63
CA GLN A 181 -17.49 -1.79 23.17
C GLN A 181 -18.50 -1.24 22.18
N CYS A 182 -18.37 -1.64 20.90
CA CYS A 182 -19.24 -1.24 19.81
C CYS A 182 -20.28 -2.33 19.49
N GLU A 183 -20.93 -2.90 20.51
CA GLU A 183 -21.72 -4.16 20.48
C GLU A 183 -22.86 -4.27 19.46
N ARG A 184 -23.15 -3.23 18.70
CA ARG A 184 -24.35 -3.21 17.84
C ARG A 184 -24.16 -3.64 16.39
N ASN A 185 -22.92 -3.97 15.92
CA ASN A 185 -22.69 -4.07 14.47
C ASN A 185 -21.81 -5.26 14.00
N LYS A 186 -21.82 -6.41 14.70
CA LYS A 186 -21.02 -7.57 14.27
C LYS A 186 -21.50 -8.26 12.98
N GLU A 187 -22.70 -7.99 12.50
CA GLU A 187 -23.32 -8.83 11.44
C GLU A 187 -23.16 -8.30 10.00
N GLU A 188 -22.61 -7.13 9.75
CA GLU A 188 -22.60 -6.55 8.40
C GLU A 188 -21.30 -5.85 7.97
N SER A 189 -20.18 -6.09 8.58
CA SER A 189 -18.92 -5.49 8.10
C SER A 189 -18.27 -6.31 6.97
N GLY A 190 -18.97 -6.43 5.84
CA GLY A 190 -18.44 -6.95 4.59
C GLY A 190 -17.56 -5.95 3.83
N TYR A 191 -17.22 -4.81 4.41
CA TYR A 191 -16.40 -3.79 3.79
C TYR A 191 -14.99 -3.82 4.38
N SER A 192 -14.01 -4.16 3.56
CA SER A 192 -12.61 -3.97 3.92
C SER A 192 -12.30 -2.46 3.91
N PRO A 193 -12.00 -1.83 5.07
CA PRO A 193 -11.74 -0.40 5.16
C PRO A 193 -10.50 0.05 4.38
N HIS A 194 -9.63 -0.89 4.00
CA HIS A 194 -8.38 -0.63 3.31
C HIS A 194 -8.54 0.11 1.97
N ILE A 195 -9.65 -0.09 1.24
CA ILE A 195 -9.81 0.43 -0.13
C ILE A 195 -10.18 1.91 -0.16
N VAL A 196 -10.88 2.42 0.84
CA VAL A 196 -11.41 3.82 0.81
C VAL A 196 -10.37 4.84 1.27
N ALA A 197 -9.48 4.46 2.17
CA ALA A 197 -8.45 5.37 2.70
C ALA A 197 -7.25 5.55 1.77
N GLU A 198 -6.91 4.52 1.00
CA GLU A 198 -5.71 4.50 0.15
C GLU A 198 -5.78 5.48 -1.01
N ALA A 199 -6.97 5.77 -1.54
CA ALA A 199 -7.14 6.59 -2.74
C ALA A 199 -7.06 8.10 -2.50
N CYS A 200 -7.31 8.58 -1.28
CA CYS A 200 -7.52 10.00 -1.04
C CYS A 200 -6.24 10.78 -0.70
N TRP A 201 -5.17 10.11 -0.29
CA TRP A 201 -3.95 10.79 0.16
C TRP A 201 -2.91 11.02 -0.94
N ILE A 202 -3.04 10.34 -2.09
CA ILE A 202 -2.16 10.52 -3.25
C ILE A 202 -2.83 11.46 -4.25
N LYS A 203 -2.23 12.63 -4.48
CA LYS A 203 -2.79 13.66 -5.37
C LYS A 203 -2.74 13.24 -6.85
N TYR A 204 -1.67 12.58 -7.25
CA TYR A 204 -1.46 12.10 -8.61
C TYR A 204 -1.19 10.60 -8.60
N SER A 205 -2.23 9.82 -8.32
CA SER A 205 -2.14 8.37 -8.31
C SER A 205 -2.09 7.80 -9.73
N ALA A 206 -1.16 6.88 -9.97
CA ALA A 206 -1.08 6.11 -11.21
C ALA A 206 -2.15 5.00 -11.28
N THR A 207 -2.74 4.63 -10.14
CA THR A 207 -3.77 3.57 -10.05
C THR A 207 -5.19 4.09 -10.27
N LEU A 208 -5.41 5.41 -10.22
CA LEU A 208 -6.74 6.03 -10.32
C LEU A 208 -7.03 6.66 -11.69
N ARG A 209 -6.23 6.39 -12.71
CA ARG A 209 -6.44 6.89 -14.08
C ARG A 209 -7.25 5.95 -14.94
#